data_38f3111f8ab78b5b9cbfd1a2f0114e3a
#
_entry.id   38f3111f8ab78b5b9cbfd1a2f0114e3a
#
_cell.length_a   1.000
_cell.length_b   1.000
_cell.length_c   1.000
_cell.angle_alpha   90.00
_cell.angle_beta   90.00
_cell.angle_gamma   90.00
#
_symmetry.space_group_name_H-M   'P 1'
#
loop_
_entity.id
_entity.type
_entity.pdbx_description
1 polymer ?
#
loop_
_entity_poly.entity_id
_entity_poly.type
_entity_poly.pdbx_seq_one_letter_code
_entity_poly.pdbx_strand_id
1 'polypeptide(L)'
;ALDGQTTWQQWINRRVMTENISKATIRNWESRLKMVSAWKGSDYLTDLTKTDALNFKDYALRKGHIGSSVKNIIGCLSGFWNWGKDNQIIKENIWEGLKKRLPDPAPRKLPDRSILISATEKAATITPNRKEKDYAFLITRYTGCRNGAANGLRHCDIDLENKTISFVNWERVVTYNKLRGGKRREIQIRRLKTAKDERTVPISTKLYEAIKDISLNKDSDDPIWPRRYKANDDSWGHHHSNEYRNKYGVRAHDLRAFAITKLTLEGVSPFIIYEITRHSIPGISDVVKIYTRPTIEEVRQAMELI
;
A
#
# COMPACT_ATOMS: atom_id res chain seq x y z
N ALA A 1 8.63 24.25 28.16
CA ALA A 1 7.90 23.17 28.79
C ALA A 1 6.43 23.33 28.42
N LEU A 2 5.79 22.30 27.89
CA LEU A 2 4.34 22.29 27.78
C LEU A 2 3.82 21.95 29.14
N ASP A 3 3.09 22.88 29.77
CA ASP A 3 2.36 22.61 30.98
C ASP A 3 1.45 21.42 30.78
N GLY A 4 1.52 20.44 31.63
CA GLY A 4 0.96 19.09 31.71
C GLY A 4 -0.35 18.66 31.04
N GLN A 5 -1.02 19.49 30.26
CA GLN A 5 -2.28 19.12 29.62
C GLN A 5 -2.30 19.54 28.14
N THR A 6 -1.81 18.64 27.27
CA THR A 6 -1.89 18.83 25.82
C THR A 6 -2.88 17.86 25.21
N THR A 7 -3.88 18.36 24.45
CA THR A 7 -4.81 17.51 23.74
C THR A 7 -4.11 16.76 22.60
N TRP A 8 -4.66 15.63 22.21
CA TRP A 8 -4.10 14.86 21.09
C TRP A 8 -4.11 15.64 19.77
N GLN A 9 -5.06 16.58 19.55
CA GLN A 9 -5.08 17.47 18.38
C GLN A 9 -3.90 18.44 18.40
N GLN A 10 -3.64 19.08 19.55
CA GLN A 10 -2.50 20.00 19.69
C GLN A 10 -1.18 19.26 19.47
N TRP A 11 -1.08 18.03 19.96
CA TRP A 11 0.09 17.18 19.77
C TRP A 11 0.31 16.82 18.28
N ILE A 12 -0.75 16.45 17.54
CA ILE A 12 -0.65 16.25 16.08
C ILE A 12 -0.22 17.52 15.37
N ASN A 13 -0.85 18.66 15.67
CA ASN A 13 -0.54 19.93 15.02
C ASN A 13 0.92 20.30 15.20
N ARG A 14 1.46 20.14 16.41
CA ARG A 14 2.88 20.40 16.69
C ARG A 14 3.78 19.50 15.84
N ARG A 15 3.49 18.21 15.74
CA ARG A 15 4.26 17.27 14.94
C ARG A 15 4.20 17.58 13.44
N VAL A 16 3.06 18.02 12.96
CA VAL A 16 2.87 18.41 11.54
C VAL A 16 3.66 19.68 11.20
N MET A 17 3.80 20.60 12.16
CA MET A 17 4.61 21.82 11.95
C MET A 17 6.11 21.55 11.91
N THR A 18 6.58 20.49 12.56
CA THR A 18 8.01 20.16 12.66
C THR A 18 8.48 19.12 11.65
N GLU A 19 7.57 18.36 11.05
CA GLU A 19 7.89 17.26 10.15
C GLU A 19 7.05 17.32 8.86
N ASN A 20 7.65 16.93 7.75
CA ASN A 20 6.92 16.79 6.48
C ASN A 20 6.14 15.47 6.46
N ILE A 21 4.90 15.48 6.99
CA ILE A 21 4.08 14.30 7.19
C ILE A 21 2.96 14.20 6.16
N SER A 22 2.78 12.99 5.61
CA SER A 22 1.70 12.78 4.64
C SER A 22 0.31 12.90 5.28
N LYS A 23 -0.65 13.49 4.56
CA LYS A 23 -2.06 13.58 5.01
C LYS A 23 -2.66 12.23 5.39
N ALA A 24 -2.24 11.12 4.75
CA ALA A 24 -2.69 9.77 5.12
C ALA A 24 -2.15 9.34 6.48
N THR A 25 -0.91 9.69 6.80
CA THR A 25 -0.31 9.41 8.11
C THR A 25 -1.05 10.20 9.19
N ILE A 26 -1.32 11.49 8.95
CA ILE A 26 -2.08 12.34 9.89
C ILE A 26 -3.45 11.73 10.18
N ARG A 27 -4.24 11.38 9.15
CA ARG A 27 -5.55 10.73 9.34
C ARG A 27 -5.46 9.42 10.12
N ASN A 28 -4.40 8.65 9.91
CA ASN A 28 -4.19 7.42 10.65
C ASN A 28 -3.93 7.69 12.13
N TRP A 29 -3.14 8.71 12.45
CA TRP A 29 -2.92 9.15 13.83
C TRP A 29 -4.21 9.67 14.46
N GLU A 30 -4.91 10.59 13.79
CA GLU A 30 -6.20 11.11 14.25
C GLU A 30 -7.18 9.99 14.59
N SER A 31 -7.33 9.03 13.69
CA SER A 31 -8.22 7.87 13.91
C SER A 31 -7.82 7.06 15.14
N ARG A 32 -6.53 6.84 15.38
CA ARG A 32 -6.05 6.01 16.51
C ARG A 32 -6.08 6.77 17.83
N LEU A 33 -5.67 8.03 17.82
CA LEU A 33 -5.70 8.88 19.01
C LEU A 33 -7.13 9.18 19.44
N LYS A 34 -8.04 9.47 18.48
CA LYS A 34 -9.47 9.60 18.75
C LYS A 34 -10.09 8.34 19.37
N MET A 35 -9.64 7.16 18.96
CA MET A 35 -10.12 5.90 19.55
C MET A 35 -9.68 5.75 21.00
N VAL A 36 -8.45 6.15 21.36
CA VAL A 36 -7.95 6.15 22.73
C VAL A 36 -8.70 7.20 23.57
N SER A 37 -8.84 8.42 23.04
CA SER A 37 -9.55 9.52 23.67
C SER A 37 -11.00 9.12 24.00
N ALA A 38 -11.72 8.55 23.04
CA ALA A 38 -13.09 8.08 23.25
C ALA A 38 -13.19 6.94 24.28
N TRP A 39 -12.19 6.06 24.35
CA TRP A 39 -12.13 5.02 25.37
C TRP A 39 -11.84 5.56 26.76
N LYS A 40 -10.90 6.52 26.86
CA LYS A 40 -10.51 7.14 28.15
C LYS A 40 -11.55 8.16 28.64
N GLY A 41 -12.35 8.73 27.74
CA GLY A 41 -13.26 9.84 28.04
C GLY A 41 -12.55 11.18 28.19
N SER A 42 -11.35 11.32 27.61
CA SER A 42 -10.53 12.54 27.71
C SER A 42 -9.65 12.72 26.48
N ASP A 43 -9.50 13.95 26.04
CA ASP A 43 -8.59 14.34 24.96
C ASP A 43 -7.15 14.61 25.43
N TYR A 44 -6.92 14.60 26.74
CA TYR A 44 -5.61 14.78 27.36
C TYR A 44 -4.90 13.43 27.50
N LEU A 45 -4.17 13.04 26.46
CA LEU A 45 -3.55 11.72 26.39
C LEU A 45 -2.14 11.67 27.02
N THR A 46 -1.58 12.81 27.43
CA THR A 46 -0.29 12.91 28.10
C THR A 46 -0.30 12.28 29.51
N ASP A 47 -1.48 12.20 30.14
CA ASP A 47 -1.67 11.67 31.50
C ASP A 47 -1.92 10.15 31.53
N LEU A 48 -1.93 9.50 30.36
CA LEU A 48 -2.10 8.05 30.26
C LEU A 48 -0.91 7.32 30.90
N THR A 49 -1.23 6.30 31.69
CA THR A 49 -0.25 5.43 32.33
C THR A 49 -0.02 4.15 31.51
N LYS A 50 1.01 3.38 31.86
CA LYS A 50 1.26 2.05 31.27
C LYS A 50 0.10 1.07 31.53
N THR A 51 -0.58 1.19 32.67
CA THR A 51 -1.79 0.44 32.99
C THR A 51 -2.92 0.81 32.06
N ASP A 52 -3.10 2.09 31.74
CA ASP A 52 -4.08 2.52 30.73
C ASP A 52 -3.79 1.92 29.36
N ALA A 53 -2.54 1.89 28.93
CA ALA A 53 -2.15 1.29 27.64
C ALA A 53 -2.45 -0.23 27.59
N LEU A 54 -2.25 -0.96 28.69
CA LEU A 54 -2.64 -2.36 28.81
C LEU A 54 -4.16 -2.53 28.74
N ASN A 55 -4.90 -1.74 29.51
CA ASN A 55 -6.36 -1.78 29.56
C ASN A 55 -6.98 -1.44 28.19
N PHE A 56 -6.41 -0.46 27.48
CA PHE A 56 -6.83 -0.11 26.12
C PHE A 56 -6.58 -1.26 25.13
N LYS A 57 -5.44 -1.93 25.21
CA LYS A 57 -5.15 -3.12 24.39
C LYS A 57 -6.24 -4.18 24.57
N ASP A 58 -6.59 -4.50 25.82
CA ASP A 58 -7.60 -5.48 26.16
C ASP A 58 -9.01 -5.03 25.74
N TYR A 59 -9.31 -3.75 25.87
CA TYR A 59 -10.54 -3.14 25.34
C TYR A 59 -10.63 -3.31 23.82
N ALA A 60 -9.57 -3.02 23.07
CA ALA A 60 -9.57 -3.16 21.62
C ALA A 60 -9.82 -4.61 21.19
N LEU A 61 -9.22 -5.58 21.87
CA LEU A 61 -9.48 -7.01 21.62
C LEU A 61 -10.95 -7.38 21.91
N ARG A 62 -11.50 -6.95 23.05
CA ARG A 62 -12.92 -7.20 23.40
C ARG A 62 -13.92 -6.54 22.44
N LYS A 63 -13.53 -5.41 21.78
CA LYS A 63 -14.32 -4.77 20.72
C LYS A 63 -14.25 -5.52 19.37
N GLY A 64 -13.61 -6.68 19.32
CA GLY A 64 -13.53 -7.53 18.14
C GLY A 64 -12.40 -7.18 17.17
N HIS A 65 -11.46 -6.29 17.54
CA HIS A 65 -10.28 -6.10 16.72
C HIS A 65 -9.37 -7.32 16.80
N ILE A 66 -8.98 -7.86 15.63
CA ILE A 66 -8.03 -8.97 15.56
C ILE A 66 -6.63 -8.53 15.99
N GLY A 67 -5.82 -9.48 16.48
CA GLY A 67 -4.48 -9.21 17.03
C GLY A 67 -3.57 -8.37 16.12
N SER A 68 -3.58 -8.63 14.80
CA SER A 68 -2.83 -7.84 13.82
C SER A 68 -3.29 -6.38 13.72
N SER A 69 -4.60 -6.14 13.83
CA SER A 69 -5.15 -4.78 13.87
C SER A 69 -4.73 -4.06 15.14
N VAL A 70 -4.78 -4.76 16.28
CA VAL A 70 -4.32 -4.20 17.58
C VAL A 70 -2.81 -3.93 17.55
N LYS A 71 -1.99 -4.83 16.96
CA LYS A 71 -0.55 -4.58 16.72
C LYS A 71 -0.32 -3.28 15.94
N ASN A 72 -1.10 -3.04 14.88
CA ASN A 72 -1.00 -1.83 14.07
C ASN A 72 -1.44 -0.57 14.84
N ILE A 73 -2.51 -0.65 15.64
CA ILE A 73 -2.95 0.46 16.49
C ILE A 73 -1.85 0.81 17.49
N ILE A 74 -1.38 -0.15 18.28
CA ILE A 74 -0.30 0.04 19.27
C ILE A 74 0.96 0.55 18.59
N GLY A 75 1.28 0.07 17.38
CA GLY A 75 2.43 0.55 16.62
C GLY A 75 2.36 2.01 16.23
N CYS A 76 1.19 2.45 15.81
CA CYS A 76 0.94 3.84 15.49
C CYS A 76 1.05 4.72 16.74
N LEU A 77 0.41 4.30 17.85
CA LEU A 77 0.46 5.00 19.13
C LEU A 77 1.90 5.05 19.67
N SER A 78 2.60 3.92 19.67
CA SER A 78 4.01 3.86 20.11
C SER A 78 4.92 4.79 19.32
N GLY A 79 4.76 4.84 17.99
CA GLY A 79 5.52 5.77 17.15
C GLY A 79 5.21 7.23 17.46
N PHE A 80 3.97 7.54 17.82
CA PHE A 80 3.57 8.88 18.22
C PHE A 80 4.13 9.24 19.61
N TRP A 81 4.11 8.31 20.58
CA TRP A 81 4.69 8.49 21.90
C TRP A 81 6.23 8.60 21.88
N ASN A 82 6.92 7.86 21.02
CA ASN A 82 8.37 8.03 20.82
C ASN A 82 8.71 9.45 20.38
N TRP A 83 7.96 9.99 19.41
CA TRP A 83 8.15 11.39 19.03
C TRP A 83 7.94 12.36 20.21
N GLY A 84 6.92 12.13 21.03
CA GLY A 84 6.67 12.92 22.24
C GLY A 84 7.81 12.84 23.25
N LYS A 85 8.40 11.65 23.44
CA LYS A 85 9.57 11.42 24.28
C LYS A 85 10.81 12.14 23.73
N ASP A 86 11.09 11.99 22.43
CA ASP A 86 12.24 12.61 21.77
C ASP A 86 12.16 14.15 21.79
N ASN A 87 10.94 14.70 21.84
CA ASN A 87 10.68 16.15 21.99
C ASN A 87 10.41 16.59 23.43
N GLN A 88 10.70 15.75 24.43
CA GLN A 88 10.56 16.06 25.86
C GLN A 88 9.16 16.50 26.32
N ILE A 89 8.11 16.08 25.57
CA ILE A 89 6.70 16.31 25.92
C ILE A 89 6.25 15.34 27.01
N ILE A 90 6.74 14.10 26.93
CA ILE A 90 6.47 13.01 27.88
C ILE A 90 7.77 12.31 28.28
N LYS A 91 7.76 11.65 29.44
CA LYS A 91 8.95 10.98 29.99
C LYS A 91 9.23 9.63 29.34
N GLU A 92 8.20 8.85 29.06
CA GLU A 92 8.33 7.47 28.56
C GLU A 92 7.27 7.10 27.52
N ASN A 93 7.54 6.05 26.76
CA ASN A 93 6.58 5.46 25.86
C ASN A 93 5.80 4.34 26.55
N ILE A 94 4.60 4.62 27.00
CA ILE A 94 3.72 3.68 27.70
C ILE A 94 3.29 2.48 26.83
N TRP A 95 3.40 2.55 25.49
CA TRP A 95 3.05 1.51 24.54
C TRP A 95 4.21 0.55 24.23
N GLU A 96 5.38 0.80 24.77
CA GLU A 96 6.57 0.01 24.52
C GLU A 96 6.39 -1.45 25.01
N GLY A 97 6.84 -2.39 24.20
CA GLY A 97 6.75 -3.83 24.50
C GLY A 97 5.37 -4.46 24.33
N LEU A 98 4.28 -3.69 24.25
CA LEU A 98 2.91 -4.25 24.20
C LEU A 98 2.63 -5.05 22.92
N LYS A 99 3.29 -4.75 21.81
CA LYS A 99 3.14 -5.49 20.55
C LYS A 99 3.60 -6.94 20.65
N LYS A 100 4.64 -7.22 21.45
CA LYS A 100 5.23 -8.57 21.59
C LYS A 100 4.27 -9.58 22.23
N ARG A 101 3.25 -9.10 22.94
CA ARG A 101 2.28 -9.91 23.69
C ARG A 101 1.00 -10.20 22.90
N LEU A 102 0.94 -9.84 21.64
CA LEU A 102 -0.22 -10.08 20.80
C LEU A 102 0.04 -11.26 19.86
N PRO A 103 -0.98 -12.11 19.62
CA PRO A 103 -0.84 -13.24 18.72
C PRO A 103 -0.47 -12.79 17.31
N ASP A 104 0.33 -13.58 16.62
CA ASP A 104 0.60 -13.35 15.23
C ASP A 104 -0.66 -13.59 14.38
N PRO A 105 -0.86 -12.85 13.30
CA PRO A 105 -1.97 -13.10 12.42
C PRO A 105 -1.84 -14.50 11.81
N ALA A 106 -2.98 -15.20 11.70
CA ALA A 106 -3.01 -16.44 10.93
C ALA A 106 -2.49 -16.23 9.51
N PRO A 107 -1.76 -17.20 8.94
CA PRO A 107 -1.32 -17.13 7.56
C PRO A 107 -2.51 -16.87 6.64
N ARG A 108 -2.36 -15.91 5.73
CA ARG A 108 -3.42 -15.58 4.79
C ARG A 108 -3.52 -16.67 3.73
N LYS A 109 -4.68 -17.29 3.61
CA LYS A 109 -4.97 -18.21 2.51
C LYS A 109 -5.14 -17.40 1.21
N LEU A 110 -4.37 -17.76 0.19
CA LEU A 110 -4.54 -17.23 -1.16
C LEU A 110 -5.79 -17.84 -1.81
N PRO A 111 -6.43 -17.13 -2.75
CA PRO A 111 -7.47 -17.71 -3.59
C PRO A 111 -6.95 -18.94 -4.35
N ASP A 112 -7.84 -19.87 -4.67
CA ASP A 112 -7.49 -21.03 -5.47
C ASP A 112 -6.99 -20.60 -6.87
N ARG A 113 -6.10 -21.39 -7.44
CA ARG A 113 -5.51 -21.09 -8.76
C ARG A 113 -6.56 -20.97 -9.86
N SER A 114 -7.64 -21.75 -9.80
CA SER A 114 -8.76 -21.67 -10.74
C SER A 114 -9.47 -20.32 -10.73
N ILE A 115 -9.67 -19.73 -9.54
CA ILE A 115 -10.25 -18.39 -9.38
C ILE A 115 -9.34 -17.34 -10.03
N LEU A 116 -8.02 -17.47 -9.85
CA LEU A 116 -7.07 -16.55 -10.44
C LEU A 116 -7.03 -16.65 -11.97
N ILE A 117 -7.08 -17.86 -12.54
CA ILE A 117 -7.15 -18.10 -13.98
C ILE A 117 -8.42 -17.45 -14.54
N SER A 118 -9.58 -17.77 -13.97
CA SER A 118 -10.86 -17.17 -14.38
C SER A 118 -10.86 -15.63 -14.27
N ALA A 119 -10.28 -15.08 -13.20
CA ALA A 119 -10.12 -13.64 -13.03
C ALA A 119 -9.25 -13.01 -14.12
N THR A 120 -8.17 -13.70 -14.52
CA THR A 120 -7.25 -13.23 -15.57
C THR A 120 -7.92 -13.25 -16.94
N GLU A 121 -8.64 -14.32 -17.26
CA GLU A 121 -9.43 -14.45 -18.50
C GLU A 121 -10.51 -13.35 -18.58
N LYS A 122 -11.27 -13.16 -17.52
CA LYS A 122 -12.25 -12.06 -17.43
C LYS A 122 -11.60 -10.69 -17.61
N ALA A 123 -10.41 -10.45 -17.05
CA ALA A 123 -9.71 -9.19 -17.20
C ALA A 123 -9.21 -8.97 -18.64
N ALA A 124 -8.80 -10.02 -19.33
CA ALA A 124 -8.34 -10.01 -20.72
C ALA A 124 -9.48 -9.94 -21.75
N THR A 125 -10.74 -10.20 -21.36
CA THR A 125 -11.88 -10.23 -22.28
C THR A 125 -12.51 -8.84 -22.42
N ILE A 126 -12.72 -8.37 -23.65
CA ILE A 126 -13.51 -7.18 -23.95
C ILE A 126 -15.00 -7.56 -23.92
N THR A 127 -15.83 -6.75 -23.29
CA THR A 127 -17.28 -6.98 -23.20
C THR A 127 -18.04 -5.74 -23.70
N PRO A 128 -19.34 -5.84 -24.05
CA PRO A 128 -20.12 -4.68 -24.47
C PRO A 128 -20.09 -3.51 -23.48
N ASN A 129 -20.01 -3.83 -22.20
CA ASN A 129 -19.92 -2.83 -21.13
C ASN A 129 -18.49 -2.38 -20.80
N ARG A 130 -17.49 -2.98 -21.43
CA ARG A 130 -16.07 -2.69 -21.23
C ARG A 130 -15.32 -2.75 -22.55
N LYS A 131 -15.08 -1.58 -23.11
CA LYS A 131 -14.47 -1.40 -24.44
C LYS A 131 -12.99 -1.80 -24.51
N GLU A 132 -12.33 -2.00 -23.37
CA GLU A 132 -10.90 -2.31 -23.26
C GLU A 132 -10.67 -3.43 -22.25
N LYS A 133 -9.54 -4.12 -22.36
CA LYS A 133 -9.06 -5.05 -21.34
C LYS A 133 -8.75 -4.31 -20.04
N ASP A 134 -8.73 -5.01 -18.90
CA ASP A 134 -8.27 -4.41 -17.63
C ASP A 134 -6.73 -4.52 -17.53
N TYR A 135 -6.05 -3.67 -18.29
CA TYR A 135 -4.58 -3.71 -18.39
C TYR A 135 -3.88 -3.52 -17.03
N ALA A 136 -4.42 -2.68 -16.14
CA ALA A 136 -3.83 -2.50 -14.80
C ALA A 136 -3.91 -3.80 -13.97
N PHE A 137 -5.00 -4.56 -14.11
CA PHE A 137 -5.12 -5.89 -13.52
C PHE A 137 -4.09 -6.85 -14.11
N LEU A 138 -4.00 -6.91 -15.43
CA LEU A 138 -3.09 -7.82 -16.13
C LEU A 138 -1.61 -7.52 -15.80
N ILE A 139 -1.23 -6.25 -15.80
CA ILE A 139 0.11 -5.83 -15.39
C ILE A 139 0.37 -6.23 -13.92
N THR A 140 -0.56 -5.96 -13.01
CA THR A 140 -0.43 -6.39 -11.60
C THR A 140 -0.29 -7.90 -11.47
N ARG A 141 -1.06 -8.66 -12.27
CA ARG A 141 -1.07 -10.14 -12.28
C ARG A 141 0.27 -10.71 -12.69
N TYR A 142 0.85 -10.19 -13.77
CA TYR A 142 2.06 -10.75 -14.40
C TYR A 142 3.37 -10.13 -13.88
N THR A 143 3.34 -9.01 -13.18
CA THR A 143 4.55 -8.40 -12.61
C THR A 143 4.60 -8.47 -11.08
N GLY A 144 3.48 -8.79 -10.42
CA GLY A 144 3.40 -8.72 -8.97
C GLY A 144 3.61 -7.32 -8.39
N CYS A 145 3.52 -6.26 -9.20
CA CYS A 145 3.68 -4.88 -8.72
C CYS A 145 2.56 -4.50 -7.73
N ARG A 146 2.77 -3.42 -6.96
CA ARG A 146 1.69 -2.86 -6.15
C ARG A 146 0.62 -2.26 -7.07
N ASN A 147 -0.66 -2.45 -6.75
CA ASN A 147 -1.76 -1.92 -7.57
C ASN A 147 -1.65 -0.43 -7.85
N GLY A 148 -1.22 0.38 -6.87
CA GLY A 148 -0.99 1.80 -7.07
C GLY A 148 0.12 2.10 -8.10
N ALA A 149 1.13 1.23 -8.23
CA ALA A 149 2.17 1.37 -9.26
C ALA A 149 1.62 1.05 -10.65
N ALA A 150 0.83 -0.03 -10.80
CA ALA A 150 0.16 -0.32 -12.08
C ALA A 150 -0.79 0.81 -12.51
N ASN A 151 -1.55 1.36 -11.56
CA ASN A 151 -2.48 2.46 -11.85
C ASN A 151 -1.77 3.81 -12.08
N GLY A 152 -0.55 3.97 -11.63
CA GLY A 152 0.27 5.17 -11.81
C GLY A 152 1.11 5.18 -13.09
N LEU A 153 1.00 4.16 -13.95
CA LEU A 153 1.74 4.09 -15.20
C LEU A 153 1.27 5.17 -16.18
N ARG A 154 2.24 5.77 -16.84
CA ARG A 154 2.07 6.73 -17.92
C ARG A 154 2.34 6.03 -19.26
N HIS A 155 1.94 6.65 -20.35
CA HIS A 155 2.18 6.12 -21.70
C HIS A 155 3.68 5.88 -21.97
N CYS A 156 4.56 6.78 -21.53
CA CYS A 156 6.01 6.64 -21.66
C CYS A 156 6.65 5.57 -20.77
N ASP A 157 5.92 5.03 -19.76
CA ASP A 157 6.44 4.03 -18.83
C ASP A 157 6.39 2.59 -19.37
N ILE A 158 5.70 2.36 -20.52
CA ILE A 158 5.60 1.04 -21.18
C ILE A 158 6.28 1.12 -22.54
N ASP A 159 7.31 0.30 -22.73
CA ASP A 159 7.99 0.12 -23.98
C ASP A 159 7.73 -1.29 -24.52
N LEU A 160 6.80 -1.39 -25.49
CA LEU A 160 6.43 -2.67 -26.10
C LEU A 160 7.49 -3.16 -27.08
N GLU A 161 8.31 -2.28 -27.66
CA GLU A 161 9.39 -2.62 -28.60
C GLU A 161 10.54 -3.30 -27.88
N ASN A 162 11.03 -2.66 -26.79
CA ASN A 162 12.08 -3.21 -25.94
C ASN A 162 11.55 -4.18 -24.88
N LYS A 163 10.23 -4.39 -24.84
CA LYS A 163 9.52 -5.26 -23.88
C LYS A 163 9.89 -4.96 -22.43
N THR A 164 9.69 -3.70 -22.01
CA THR A 164 9.95 -3.26 -20.64
C THR A 164 8.83 -2.40 -20.07
N ILE A 165 8.67 -2.41 -18.75
CA ILE A 165 7.79 -1.53 -17.99
C ILE A 165 8.60 -0.85 -16.88
N SER A 166 8.53 0.48 -16.82
CA SER A 166 9.19 1.30 -15.80
C SER A 166 8.18 1.75 -14.73
N PHE A 167 8.32 1.25 -13.51
CA PHE A 167 7.52 1.68 -12.39
C PHE A 167 8.20 2.84 -11.66
N VAL A 168 7.79 4.06 -11.99
CA VAL A 168 8.34 5.31 -11.44
C VAL A 168 7.32 6.02 -10.57
N ASN A 169 6.04 5.88 -10.89
CA ASN A 169 4.95 6.59 -10.26
C ASN A 169 3.96 5.64 -9.57
N TRP A 170 3.09 6.22 -8.77
CA TRP A 170 1.95 5.54 -8.18
C TRP A 170 0.73 6.46 -8.16
N GLU A 171 -0.44 5.88 -8.36
CA GLU A 171 -1.71 6.59 -8.23
C GLU A 171 -2.10 6.71 -6.76
N ARG A 172 -2.52 7.90 -6.38
CA ARG A 172 -3.10 8.16 -5.08
C ARG A 172 -4.37 9.00 -5.21
N VAL A 173 -5.43 8.58 -4.56
CA VAL A 173 -6.64 9.37 -4.42
C VAL A 173 -6.53 10.28 -3.20
N VAL A 174 -6.68 11.57 -3.39
CA VAL A 174 -6.70 12.57 -2.32
C VAL A 174 -8.09 13.16 -2.22
N THR A 175 -8.68 13.09 -1.02
CA THR A 175 -9.99 13.69 -0.74
C THR A 175 -9.79 15.02 -0.04
N TYR A 176 -10.42 16.06 -0.54
CA TYR A 176 -10.43 17.40 0.08
C TYR A 176 -11.84 17.73 0.56
N ASN A 177 -11.94 18.37 1.71
CA ASN A 177 -13.18 19.02 2.11
C ASN A 177 -13.29 20.34 1.36
N LYS A 178 -14.40 20.57 0.65
CA LYS A 178 -14.69 21.89 0.09
C LYS A 178 -15.17 22.82 1.21
N LEU A 179 -14.79 24.09 1.14
CA LEU A 179 -15.20 25.16 2.06
C LEU A 179 -16.73 25.36 2.20
N ARG A 180 -17.54 24.70 1.35
CA ARG A 180 -19.02 24.72 1.36
C ARG A 180 -19.65 23.33 1.46
N GLY A 181 -19.10 22.46 2.29
CA GLY A 181 -19.77 21.21 2.69
C GLY A 181 -19.72 20.03 1.72
N GLY A 182 -19.02 20.15 0.58
CA GLY A 182 -18.81 19.03 -0.36
C GLY A 182 -17.43 18.40 -0.23
N LYS A 183 -17.33 17.08 -0.44
CA LYS A 183 -16.03 16.40 -0.60
C LYS A 183 -15.62 16.41 -2.07
N ARG A 184 -14.43 16.92 -2.38
CA ARG A 184 -13.81 16.79 -3.70
C ARG A 184 -12.71 15.74 -3.63
N ARG A 185 -12.68 14.86 -4.60
CA ARG A 185 -11.61 13.89 -4.77
C ARG A 185 -10.79 14.25 -6.00
N GLU A 186 -9.51 14.02 -5.89
CA GLU A 186 -8.54 14.25 -6.94
C GLU A 186 -7.62 13.03 -7.02
N ILE A 187 -7.36 12.56 -8.23
CA ILE A 187 -6.28 11.60 -8.46
C ILE A 187 -4.99 12.40 -8.55
N GLN A 188 -4.00 11.96 -7.83
CA GLN A 188 -2.65 12.45 -7.95
C GLN A 188 -1.75 11.29 -8.36
N ILE A 189 -1.13 11.43 -9.51
CA ILE A 189 0.00 10.60 -9.87
C ILE A 189 1.22 11.23 -9.20
N ARG A 190 1.91 10.44 -8.40
CA ARG A 190 3.10 10.90 -7.68
C ARG A 190 4.23 9.92 -7.90
N ARG A 191 5.45 10.43 -7.91
CA ARG A 191 6.64 9.61 -7.86
C ARG A 191 6.60 8.66 -6.65
N LEU A 192 7.14 7.46 -6.81
CA LEU A 192 7.26 6.49 -5.72
C LEU A 192 7.98 7.13 -4.53
N LYS A 193 7.61 6.74 -3.30
CA LYS A 193 8.08 7.37 -2.05
C LYS A 193 9.59 7.42 -1.93
N THR A 194 10.27 6.45 -2.50
CA THR A 194 11.73 6.34 -2.48
C THR A 194 12.22 5.95 -3.87
N ALA A 195 13.34 6.52 -4.29
CA ALA A 195 14.01 6.08 -5.51
C ALA A 195 14.34 4.57 -5.50
N LYS A 196 14.44 3.96 -4.32
CA LYS A 196 14.63 2.50 -4.16
C LYS A 196 13.43 1.67 -4.68
N ASP A 197 12.24 2.24 -4.76
CA ASP A 197 11.04 1.55 -5.28
C ASP A 197 10.94 1.65 -6.80
N GLU A 198 11.66 2.58 -7.43
CA GLU A 198 11.72 2.74 -8.88
C GLU A 198 12.45 1.56 -9.51
N ARG A 199 11.88 1.03 -10.58
CA ARG A 199 12.46 -0.10 -11.30
C ARG A 199 11.90 -0.23 -12.69
N THR A 200 12.69 -0.81 -13.58
CA THR A 200 12.27 -1.30 -14.89
C THR A 200 12.28 -2.83 -14.87
N VAL A 201 11.20 -3.45 -15.31
CA VAL A 201 11.10 -4.91 -15.40
C VAL A 201 10.83 -5.32 -16.84
N PRO A 202 11.35 -6.47 -17.30
CA PRO A 202 11.01 -7.04 -18.59
C PRO A 202 9.53 -7.41 -18.67
N ILE A 203 8.95 -7.33 -19.85
CA ILE A 203 7.61 -7.85 -20.16
C ILE A 203 7.77 -9.30 -20.60
N SER A 204 7.16 -10.25 -19.85
CA SER A 204 7.13 -11.66 -20.23
C SER A 204 6.27 -11.86 -21.48
N THR A 205 6.44 -12.99 -22.15
CA THR A 205 5.67 -13.37 -23.32
C THR A 205 4.16 -13.33 -23.05
N LYS A 206 3.72 -13.87 -21.91
CA LYS A 206 2.30 -13.84 -21.51
C LYS A 206 1.77 -12.43 -21.27
N LEU A 207 2.57 -11.58 -20.61
CA LEU A 207 2.17 -10.20 -20.38
C LEU A 207 2.12 -9.43 -21.70
N TYR A 208 3.11 -9.62 -22.58
CA TYR A 208 3.14 -8.99 -23.89
C TYR A 208 1.85 -9.31 -24.69
N GLU A 209 1.50 -10.58 -24.83
CA GLU A 209 0.27 -11.00 -25.52
C GLU A 209 -1.00 -10.41 -24.88
N ALA A 210 -0.99 -10.22 -23.55
CA ALA A 210 -2.12 -9.64 -22.85
C ALA A 210 -2.30 -8.14 -23.08
N ILE A 211 -1.20 -7.40 -23.32
CA ILE A 211 -1.21 -5.92 -23.39
C ILE A 211 -0.77 -5.33 -24.74
N LYS A 212 -0.34 -6.13 -25.73
CA LYS A 212 0.20 -5.65 -27.02
C LYS A 212 -0.74 -4.72 -27.80
N ASP A 213 -2.04 -4.80 -27.52
CA ASP A 213 -3.09 -3.99 -28.14
C ASP A 213 -3.40 -2.69 -27.35
N ILE A 214 -2.63 -2.40 -26.28
CA ILE A 214 -2.79 -1.15 -25.55
C ILE A 214 -2.41 0.05 -26.41
N SER A 215 -3.27 1.05 -26.48
CA SER A 215 -2.96 2.29 -27.20
C SER A 215 -2.03 3.16 -26.36
N LEU A 216 -0.79 3.32 -26.83
CA LEU A 216 0.22 4.13 -26.17
C LEU A 216 0.61 5.34 -27.01
N ASN A 217 0.84 6.47 -26.35
CA ASN A 217 1.53 7.62 -26.92
C ASN A 217 2.89 7.75 -26.19
N LYS A 218 3.96 7.27 -26.82
CA LYS A 218 5.30 7.16 -26.22
C LYS A 218 5.85 8.49 -25.72
N ASP A 219 5.41 9.61 -26.28
CA ASP A 219 5.88 10.95 -25.92
C ASP A 219 5.04 11.61 -24.82
N SER A 220 4.00 10.92 -24.32
CA SER A 220 3.09 11.47 -23.34
C SER A 220 3.41 11.02 -21.92
N ASP A 221 3.53 11.98 -21.03
CA ASP A 221 3.57 11.81 -19.58
C ASP A 221 2.19 11.61 -18.94
N ASP A 222 1.14 11.55 -19.77
CA ASP A 222 -0.21 11.34 -19.29
C ASP A 222 -0.43 9.93 -18.73
N PRO A 223 -1.29 9.77 -17.72
CA PRO A 223 -1.68 8.45 -17.24
C PRO A 223 -2.34 7.62 -18.34
N ILE A 224 -1.97 6.35 -18.46
CA ILE A 224 -2.52 5.43 -19.48
C ILE A 224 -4.05 5.30 -19.35
N TRP A 225 -4.56 5.30 -18.11
CA TRP A 225 -5.99 5.21 -17.85
C TRP A 225 -6.50 6.43 -17.07
N PRO A 226 -6.81 7.53 -17.80
CA PRO A 226 -7.41 8.70 -17.20
C PRO A 226 -8.80 8.34 -16.67
N ARG A 227 -8.93 8.26 -15.36
CA ARG A 227 -10.20 7.87 -14.74
C ARG A 227 -11.14 9.05 -14.68
N ARG A 228 -12.27 8.92 -15.35
CA ARG A 228 -13.37 9.89 -15.26
C ARG A 228 -14.04 9.72 -13.88
N TYR A 229 -13.90 10.74 -13.04
CA TYR A 229 -14.66 10.84 -11.79
C TYR A 229 -16.14 11.07 -12.07
N LYS A 230 -16.99 10.24 -11.46
CA LYS A 230 -18.33 10.68 -11.16
C LYS A 230 -18.26 11.58 -9.93
N ALA A 231 -18.66 12.83 -10.04
CA ALA A 231 -18.51 13.88 -9.01
C ALA A 231 -19.16 13.56 -7.65
N ASN A 232 -19.99 12.52 -7.58
CA ASN A 232 -20.81 12.14 -6.43
C ASN A 232 -20.48 10.76 -5.83
N ASP A 233 -19.41 10.08 -6.28
CA ASP A 233 -19.08 8.77 -5.74
C ASP A 233 -18.10 8.90 -4.58
N ASP A 234 -18.63 8.85 -3.36
CA ASP A 234 -17.89 8.98 -2.10
C ASP A 234 -16.98 7.79 -1.76
N SER A 235 -16.95 6.76 -2.58
CA SER A 235 -16.37 5.48 -2.26
C SER A 235 -14.95 5.19 -2.77
N TRP A 236 -14.34 6.07 -3.55
CA TRP A 236 -13.15 5.80 -4.39
C TRP A 236 -11.81 5.54 -3.68
N GLY A 237 -11.60 5.96 -2.46
CA GLY A 237 -10.31 5.78 -1.75
C GLY A 237 -9.93 4.32 -1.41
N HIS A 238 -10.91 3.40 -1.41
CA HIS A 238 -10.74 1.99 -1.10
C HIS A 238 -11.09 1.05 -2.27
N HIS A 239 -11.53 1.59 -3.40
CA HIS A 239 -12.23 0.83 -4.44
C HIS A 239 -11.35 -0.07 -5.30
N HIS A 240 -10.08 0.27 -5.56
CA HIS A 240 -9.28 -0.57 -6.45
C HIS A 240 -9.13 -2.01 -5.93
N SER A 241 -8.88 -2.19 -4.65
CA SER A 241 -8.78 -3.53 -4.08
C SER A 241 -10.16 -4.21 -3.98
N ASN A 242 -11.22 -3.45 -3.68
CA ASN A 242 -12.57 -3.96 -3.60
C ASN A 242 -13.21 -4.12 -4.97
N GLU A 243 -12.89 -3.27 -5.93
CA GLU A 243 -13.35 -3.39 -7.32
C GLU A 243 -12.87 -4.70 -7.94
N TYR A 244 -11.59 -5.05 -7.80
CA TYR A 244 -11.10 -6.34 -8.26
C TYR A 244 -11.75 -7.51 -7.54
N ARG A 245 -12.02 -7.38 -6.25
CA ARG A 245 -12.75 -8.40 -5.49
C ARG A 245 -14.18 -8.58 -6.01
N ASN A 246 -14.89 -7.50 -6.30
CA ASN A 246 -16.27 -7.53 -6.78
C ASN A 246 -16.36 -8.02 -8.24
N LYS A 247 -15.42 -7.58 -9.11
CA LYS A 247 -15.40 -7.95 -10.53
C LYS A 247 -14.86 -9.36 -10.78
N TYR A 248 -13.79 -9.71 -10.07
CA TYR A 248 -12.96 -10.87 -10.39
C TYR A 248 -12.85 -11.89 -9.26
N GLY A 249 -13.41 -11.61 -8.08
CA GLY A 249 -13.31 -12.48 -6.90
C GLY A 249 -11.93 -12.46 -6.21
N VAL A 250 -10.98 -11.65 -6.70
CA VAL A 250 -9.61 -11.54 -6.17
C VAL A 250 -9.28 -10.09 -5.79
N ARG A 251 -8.40 -9.90 -4.83
CA ARG A 251 -7.88 -8.57 -4.49
C ARG A 251 -6.59 -8.30 -5.26
N ALA A 252 -6.28 -7.03 -5.52
CA ALA A 252 -5.00 -6.66 -6.13
C ALA A 252 -3.77 -7.22 -5.37
N HIS A 253 -3.87 -7.28 -4.03
CA HIS A 253 -2.79 -7.85 -3.22
C HIS A 253 -2.66 -9.38 -3.36
N ASP A 254 -3.74 -10.09 -3.72
CA ASP A 254 -3.70 -11.53 -3.99
C ASP A 254 -2.93 -11.82 -5.28
N LEU A 255 -3.08 -10.97 -6.30
CA LEU A 255 -2.32 -11.08 -7.57
C LEU A 255 -0.82 -10.98 -7.31
N ARG A 256 -0.42 -10.00 -6.49
CA ARG A 256 0.97 -9.82 -6.09
C ARG A 256 1.50 -10.98 -5.25
N ALA A 257 0.73 -11.41 -4.24
CA ALA A 257 1.11 -12.53 -3.39
C ALA A 257 1.25 -13.81 -4.21
N PHE A 258 0.37 -14.03 -5.19
CA PHE A 258 0.46 -15.17 -6.09
C PHE A 258 1.73 -15.14 -6.95
N ALA A 259 2.10 -13.98 -7.54
CA ALA A 259 3.34 -13.86 -8.32
C ALA A 259 4.57 -14.18 -7.46
N ILE A 260 4.65 -13.63 -6.25
CA ILE A 260 5.75 -13.91 -5.32
C ILE A 260 5.79 -15.40 -4.95
N THR A 261 4.65 -15.99 -4.57
CA THR A 261 4.57 -17.41 -4.19
C THR A 261 4.99 -18.30 -5.35
N LYS A 262 4.53 -18.00 -6.59
CA LYS A 262 4.90 -18.79 -7.75
C LYS A 262 6.41 -18.74 -8.01
N LEU A 263 7.00 -17.56 -8.05
CA LEU A 263 8.46 -17.43 -8.21
C LEU A 263 9.25 -18.15 -7.11
N THR A 264 8.77 -18.07 -5.87
CA THR A 264 9.40 -18.77 -4.74
C THR A 264 9.34 -20.29 -4.91
N LEU A 265 8.19 -20.84 -5.33
CA LEU A 265 8.02 -22.28 -5.56
C LEU A 265 8.84 -22.79 -6.75
N GLU A 266 9.09 -21.96 -7.75
CA GLU A 266 9.97 -22.25 -8.89
C GLU A 266 11.46 -22.08 -8.55
N GLY A 267 11.81 -21.81 -7.29
CA GLY A 267 13.20 -21.71 -6.83
C GLY A 267 13.91 -20.41 -7.24
N VAL A 268 13.16 -19.39 -7.67
CA VAL A 268 13.75 -18.11 -8.08
C VAL A 268 14.39 -17.42 -6.88
N SER A 269 15.60 -16.91 -7.07
CA SER A 269 16.34 -16.18 -6.02
C SER A 269 15.50 -15.06 -5.40
N PRO A 270 15.49 -14.91 -4.07
CA PRO A 270 14.81 -13.81 -3.38
C PRO A 270 15.24 -12.43 -3.89
N PHE A 271 16.47 -12.27 -4.38
CA PHE A 271 16.98 -11.02 -4.95
C PHE A 271 16.29 -10.68 -6.28
N ILE A 272 16.07 -11.67 -7.14
CA ILE A 272 15.33 -11.51 -8.39
C ILE A 272 13.86 -11.17 -8.08
N ILE A 273 13.24 -11.88 -7.13
CA ILE A 273 11.87 -11.58 -6.67
C ILE A 273 11.77 -10.14 -6.15
N TYR A 274 12.79 -9.68 -5.42
CA TYR A 274 12.86 -8.29 -4.94
C TYR A 274 12.97 -7.31 -6.12
N GLU A 275 13.82 -7.55 -7.11
CA GLU A 275 13.93 -6.67 -8.28
C GLU A 275 12.60 -6.56 -9.04
N ILE A 276 11.89 -7.66 -9.24
CA ILE A 276 10.60 -7.68 -9.92
C ILE A 276 9.53 -6.95 -9.10
N THR A 277 9.43 -7.26 -7.81
CA THR A 277 8.26 -6.89 -7.01
C THR A 277 8.51 -5.74 -6.03
N ARG A 278 9.77 -5.46 -5.67
CA ARG A 278 10.14 -4.63 -4.51
C ARG A 278 9.46 -5.11 -3.21
N HIS A 279 9.36 -6.44 -3.05
CA HIS A 279 8.93 -7.01 -1.79
C HIS A 279 10.11 -7.14 -0.84
N SER A 280 9.98 -6.61 0.38
CA SER A 280 11.08 -6.67 1.36
C SER A 280 11.44 -8.12 1.69
N ILE A 281 12.74 -8.42 1.70
CA ILE A 281 13.27 -9.71 2.10
C ILE A 281 13.64 -9.61 3.58
N PRO A 282 12.95 -10.34 4.48
CA PRO A 282 13.27 -10.30 5.91
C PRO A 282 14.71 -10.75 6.17
N GLY A 283 15.40 -10.06 7.08
CA GLY A 283 16.77 -10.41 7.50
C GLY A 283 17.89 -10.04 6.54
N ILE A 284 17.59 -9.49 5.36
CA ILE A 284 18.61 -9.05 4.41
C ILE A 284 18.79 -7.53 4.47
N SER A 285 20.01 -7.09 4.77
CA SER A 285 20.35 -5.67 4.80
C SER A 285 20.33 -5.05 3.40
N ASP A 286 20.13 -3.74 3.33
CA ASP A 286 20.17 -3.00 2.05
C ASP A 286 21.56 -3.10 1.38
N VAL A 287 22.62 -3.27 2.17
CA VAL A 287 24.00 -3.44 1.66
C VAL A 287 24.11 -4.72 0.83
N VAL A 288 23.61 -5.87 1.34
CA VAL A 288 23.62 -7.15 0.62
C VAL A 288 22.85 -7.03 -0.71
N LYS A 289 21.73 -6.31 -0.73
CA LYS A 289 20.92 -6.08 -1.95
C LYS A 289 21.70 -5.30 -3.04
N ILE A 290 22.61 -4.43 -2.64
CA ILE A 290 23.44 -3.65 -3.60
C ILE A 290 24.42 -4.57 -4.31
N TYR A 291 25.05 -5.49 -3.59
CA TYR A 291 26.08 -6.41 -4.12
C TYR A 291 25.50 -7.63 -4.87
N THR A 292 24.21 -7.90 -4.71
CA THR A 292 23.55 -9.08 -5.30
C THR A 292 22.48 -8.67 -6.31
N ARG A 293 22.72 -7.60 -7.10
CA ARG A 293 21.80 -7.19 -8.14
C ARG A 293 21.79 -8.22 -9.27
N PRO A 294 20.65 -8.83 -9.56
CA PRO A 294 20.53 -9.72 -10.70
C PRO A 294 20.65 -8.94 -12.01
N THR A 295 21.09 -9.63 -13.04
CA THR A 295 21.11 -9.12 -14.41
C THR A 295 19.70 -9.00 -14.95
N ILE A 296 19.52 -8.15 -15.97
CA ILE A 296 18.22 -7.98 -16.63
C ILE A 296 17.76 -9.30 -17.28
N GLU A 297 18.69 -10.16 -17.71
CA GLU A 297 18.38 -11.44 -18.32
C GLU A 297 17.85 -12.45 -17.28
N GLU A 298 18.46 -12.51 -16.10
CA GLU A 298 17.93 -13.33 -14.99
C GLU A 298 16.51 -12.88 -14.57
N VAL A 299 16.28 -11.56 -14.55
CA VAL A 299 14.94 -11.01 -14.29
C VAL A 299 13.97 -11.40 -15.40
N ARG A 300 14.40 -11.36 -16.67
CA ARG A 300 13.58 -11.74 -17.85
C ARG A 300 13.18 -13.20 -17.77
N GLN A 301 14.12 -14.10 -17.50
CA GLN A 301 13.84 -15.53 -17.35
C GLN A 301 12.84 -15.79 -16.21
N ALA A 302 13.00 -15.13 -15.08
CA ALA A 302 12.07 -15.25 -13.97
C ALA A 302 10.66 -14.73 -14.29
N MET A 303 10.55 -13.67 -15.10
CA MET A 303 9.26 -13.12 -15.52
C MET A 303 8.46 -14.08 -16.42
N GLU A 304 9.11 -14.96 -17.17
CA GLU A 304 8.42 -15.98 -17.98
C GLU A 304 7.74 -17.06 -17.14
N LEU A 305 8.13 -17.23 -15.88
CA LEU A 305 7.54 -18.18 -14.95
C LEU A 305 6.16 -17.72 -14.40
N ILE A 306 5.86 -16.42 -14.42
CA ILE A 306 4.63 -15.88 -13.86
C ILE A 306 3.46 -16.06 -14.80
#